data_5d046a3106a3a4b06c9f69437d1eaef3
#
_entry.id   5d046a3106a3a4b06c9f69437d1eaef3
#
_cell.length_a   1.000
_cell.length_b   1.000
_cell.length_c   1.000
_cell.angle_alpha   90.00
_cell.angle_beta   90.00
_cell.angle_gamma   90.00
#
_symmetry.space_group_name_H-M   'P 1'
#
loop_
_entity.id
_entity.type
_entity.pdbx_description
1 polymer ?
#
loop_
_entity_poly.entity_id
_entity_poly.type
_entity_poly.pdbx_seq_one_letter_code
_entity_poly.pdbx_strand_id
1 'polypeptide(L)'
;MRIAVLTAFSALMLTAAASQAQQPADPSGVWLRDDGNARVRIAPCGSNICATNLWIRDTSKGEEAGDRLIMSLQPKSPDTLTGTAFDAKRERTYSITVQVSDNSLLTRGCILGGVLCRNVRWRPAR
;
A
#
# COMPACT_ATOMS: atom_id res chain seq x y z
N MET A 1 57.79 26.02 -43.12
CA MET A 1 56.37 25.85 -42.93
C MET A 1 56.15 24.75 -41.89
N ARG A 2 55.73 25.13 -40.74
CA ARG A 2 55.37 24.16 -39.69
C ARG A 2 53.85 24.01 -39.67
N ILE A 3 53.35 22.83 -40.04
CA ILE A 3 51.92 22.51 -39.98
C ILE A 3 51.66 22.03 -38.56
N ALA A 4 50.91 22.82 -37.78
CA ALA A 4 50.42 22.38 -36.49
C ALA A 4 49.15 21.54 -36.70
N VAL A 5 49.23 20.24 -36.41
CA VAL A 5 48.05 19.34 -36.42
C VAL A 5 47.39 19.50 -35.03
N LEU A 6 46.27 20.20 -35.03
CA LEU A 6 45.36 20.24 -33.85
C LEU A 6 44.52 18.95 -33.84
N THR A 7 44.89 18.02 -32.98
CA THR A 7 44.06 16.88 -32.68
C THR A 7 42.98 17.32 -31.70
N ALA A 8 41.76 17.46 -32.18
CA ALA A 8 40.61 17.67 -31.31
C ALA A 8 40.22 16.33 -30.66
N PHE A 9 40.46 16.22 -29.36
CA PHE A 9 39.93 15.13 -28.55
C PHE A 9 38.44 15.42 -28.26
N SER A 10 37.53 14.76 -28.97
CA SER A 10 36.11 14.71 -28.60
C SER A 10 35.92 13.77 -27.40
N ALA A 11 35.80 14.35 -26.23
CA ALA A 11 35.40 13.58 -25.04
C ALA A 11 33.93 13.23 -25.17
N LEU A 12 33.63 11.96 -25.46
CA LEU A 12 32.26 11.42 -25.35
C LEU A 12 31.94 11.35 -23.86
N MET A 13 31.12 12.27 -23.37
CA MET A 13 30.53 12.15 -22.05
C MET A 13 29.38 11.13 -22.13
N LEU A 14 29.66 9.90 -21.66
CA LEU A 14 28.61 8.93 -21.37
C LEU A 14 27.88 9.39 -20.12
N THR A 15 26.71 10.02 -20.30
CA THR A 15 25.78 10.24 -19.21
C THR A 15 25.11 8.92 -18.91
N ALA A 16 25.54 8.26 -17.83
CA ALA A 16 24.81 7.11 -17.29
C ALA A 16 23.47 7.63 -16.72
N ALA A 17 22.36 7.29 -17.39
CA ALA A 17 21.04 7.52 -16.83
C ALA A 17 20.87 6.59 -15.62
N ALA A 18 20.84 7.13 -14.40
CA ALA A 18 20.50 6.38 -13.23
C ALA A 18 19.03 5.95 -13.33
N SER A 19 18.78 4.64 -13.46
CA SER A 19 17.42 4.11 -13.37
C SER A 19 16.95 4.27 -11.93
N GLN A 20 15.97 5.16 -11.69
CA GLN A 20 15.34 5.25 -10.39
C GLN A 20 14.41 4.06 -10.20
N ALA A 21 14.72 3.22 -9.19
CA ALA A 21 13.80 2.19 -8.77
C ALA A 21 12.52 2.84 -8.25
N GLN A 22 11.35 2.43 -8.77
CA GLN A 22 10.07 2.88 -8.26
C GLN A 22 9.89 2.38 -6.82
N GLN A 23 9.52 3.29 -5.91
CA GLN A 23 9.18 2.91 -4.55
C GLN A 23 7.87 2.12 -4.53
N PRO A 24 7.73 1.12 -3.62
CA PRO A 24 6.47 0.42 -3.42
C PRO A 24 5.35 1.39 -3.06
N ALA A 25 4.12 1.05 -3.42
CA ALA A 25 2.94 1.77 -2.98
C ALA A 25 2.88 1.81 -1.45
N ASP A 26 2.49 2.95 -0.90
CA ASP A 26 2.36 3.14 0.54
C ASP A 26 0.90 3.40 0.89
N PRO A 27 0.21 2.47 1.59
CA PRO A 27 -1.17 2.64 1.99
C PRO A 27 -1.33 3.44 3.29
N SER A 28 -0.25 3.94 3.89
CA SER A 28 -0.29 4.64 5.17
C SER A 28 -1.18 5.88 5.11
N GLY A 29 -1.91 6.13 6.16
CA GLY A 29 -2.81 7.28 6.29
C GLY A 29 -4.06 6.96 7.06
N VAL A 30 -4.98 7.90 7.08
CA VAL A 30 -6.31 7.74 7.68
C VAL A 30 -7.34 7.71 6.57
N TRP A 31 -8.14 6.67 6.57
CA TRP A 31 -9.06 6.34 5.51
C TRP A 31 -10.49 6.20 6.03
N LEU A 32 -11.45 6.66 5.23
CA LEU A 32 -12.87 6.47 5.48
C LEU A 32 -13.40 5.40 4.53
N ARG A 33 -14.05 4.38 5.08
CA ARG A 33 -14.70 3.32 4.28
C ARG A 33 -15.88 3.89 3.49
N ASP A 34 -16.12 3.36 2.32
CA ASP A 34 -17.14 3.86 1.38
C ASP A 34 -18.58 3.81 1.95
N ASP A 35 -18.85 2.88 2.88
CA ASP A 35 -20.15 2.85 3.59
C ASP A 35 -20.26 3.93 4.69
N GLY A 36 -19.18 4.69 4.95
CA GLY A 36 -19.14 5.73 5.97
C GLY A 36 -19.14 5.21 7.40
N ASN A 37 -19.02 3.90 7.61
CA ASN A 37 -19.14 3.29 8.93
C ASN A 37 -17.83 3.18 9.70
N ALA A 38 -16.68 3.26 9.03
CA ALA A 38 -15.37 3.10 9.66
C ALA A 38 -14.39 4.16 9.21
N ARG A 39 -13.65 4.70 10.17
CA ARG A 39 -12.43 5.46 9.94
C ARG A 39 -11.25 4.64 10.45
N VAL A 40 -10.26 4.41 9.61
CA VAL A 40 -9.17 3.47 9.85
C VAL A 40 -7.84 4.17 9.64
N ARG A 41 -6.91 3.95 10.56
CA ARG A 41 -5.50 4.33 10.37
C ARG A 41 -4.73 3.13 9.87
N ILE A 42 -3.99 3.32 8.78
CA ILE A 42 -3.00 2.37 8.30
C ILE A 42 -1.62 2.97 8.57
N ALA A 43 -0.77 2.23 9.27
CA ALA A 43 0.57 2.68 9.63
C ALA A 43 1.49 1.48 9.89
N PRO A 44 2.82 1.67 9.76
CA PRO A 44 3.78 0.65 10.15
C PRO A 44 3.61 0.26 11.62
N CYS A 45 3.74 -1.04 11.90
CA CYS A 45 3.72 -1.60 13.25
C CYS A 45 4.77 -2.73 13.34
N GLY A 46 5.98 -2.38 13.79
CA GLY A 46 7.13 -3.29 13.71
C GLY A 46 7.51 -3.57 12.26
N SER A 47 7.70 -4.83 11.91
CA SER A 47 7.99 -5.26 10.54
C SER A 47 6.73 -5.40 9.66
N ASN A 48 5.55 -5.19 10.24
CA ASN A 48 4.26 -5.30 9.57
C ASN A 48 3.62 -3.93 9.34
N ILE A 49 2.42 -3.95 8.78
CA ILE A 49 1.55 -2.79 8.62
C ILE A 49 0.25 -3.08 9.35
N CYS A 50 -0.20 -2.16 10.20
CA CYS A 50 -1.44 -2.33 10.96
C CYS A 50 -2.54 -1.41 10.44
N ALA A 51 -3.75 -1.96 10.33
CA ALA A 51 -4.97 -1.20 10.10
C ALA A 51 -5.78 -1.19 11.40
N THR A 52 -5.98 -0.03 11.99
CA THR A 52 -6.65 0.13 13.29
C THR A 52 -7.90 0.97 13.12
N ASN A 53 -9.04 0.45 13.57
CA ASN A 53 -10.27 1.22 13.62
C ASN A 53 -10.13 2.37 14.60
N LEU A 54 -10.21 3.60 14.11
CA LEU A 54 -10.21 4.81 14.95
C LEU A 54 -11.61 5.16 15.42
N TRP A 55 -12.59 4.88 14.59
CA TRP A 55 -13.99 5.23 14.82
C TRP A 55 -14.91 4.30 14.03
N ILE A 56 -15.98 3.85 14.67
CA ILE A 56 -17.05 3.07 14.05
C ILE A 56 -18.38 3.75 14.39
N ARG A 57 -19.15 4.04 13.36
CA ARG A 57 -20.45 4.70 13.55
C ARG A 57 -21.49 3.77 14.15
N ASP A 58 -21.64 2.58 13.57
CA ASP A 58 -22.58 1.55 14.01
C ASP A 58 -21.80 0.29 14.40
N THR A 59 -21.78 -0.01 15.70
CA THR A 59 -21.07 -1.15 16.27
C THR A 59 -21.93 -2.41 16.39
N SER A 60 -23.19 -2.35 15.94
CA SER A 60 -24.16 -3.45 16.12
C SER A 60 -23.75 -4.75 15.42
N LYS A 61 -22.88 -4.67 14.41
CA LYS A 61 -22.36 -5.83 13.67
C LYS A 61 -21.01 -6.34 14.17
N GLY A 62 -20.56 -5.87 15.34
CA GLY A 62 -19.37 -6.36 16.01
C GLY A 62 -18.08 -5.62 15.68
N GLU A 63 -18.10 -4.61 14.82
CA GLU A 63 -16.96 -3.73 14.62
C GLU A 63 -16.87 -2.72 15.75
N GLU A 64 -15.64 -2.47 16.24
CA GLU A 64 -15.39 -1.53 17.33
C GLU A 64 -14.15 -0.70 17.06
N ALA A 65 -14.10 0.50 17.64
CA ALA A 65 -12.86 1.29 17.69
C ALA A 65 -11.79 0.49 18.43
N GLY A 66 -10.57 0.52 17.92
CA GLY A 66 -9.45 -0.25 18.47
C GLY A 66 -9.27 -1.64 17.83
N ASP A 67 -10.24 -2.15 17.09
CA ASP A 67 -10.06 -3.38 16.32
C ASP A 67 -8.92 -3.21 15.33
N ARG A 68 -8.13 -4.28 15.14
CA ARG A 68 -6.85 -4.19 14.47
C ARG A 68 -6.63 -5.37 13.55
N LEU A 69 -6.19 -5.08 12.33
CA LEU A 69 -5.62 -6.05 11.41
C LEU A 69 -4.11 -5.87 11.37
N ILE A 70 -3.38 -6.98 11.48
CA ILE A 70 -1.92 -7.00 11.32
C ILE A 70 -1.63 -7.59 9.95
N MET A 71 -1.06 -6.77 9.06
CA MET A 71 -0.84 -7.14 7.67
C MET A 71 0.63 -7.37 7.38
N SER A 72 0.91 -8.46 6.68
CA SER A 72 2.21 -8.74 6.09
C SER A 72 2.06 -8.60 4.57
N LEU A 73 2.57 -7.52 4.02
CA LEU A 73 2.35 -7.13 2.63
C LEU A 73 3.66 -7.07 1.87
N GLN A 74 3.61 -7.45 0.58
CA GLN A 74 4.72 -7.33 -0.35
C GLN A 74 4.26 -6.67 -1.65
N PRO A 75 5.12 -5.91 -2.32
CA PRO A 75 4.79 -5.33 -3.62
C PRO A 75 4.54 -6.43 -4.66
N LYS A 76 3.43 -6.33 -5.38
CA LYS A 76 3.10 -7.17 -6.54
C LYS A 76 3.31 -6.40 -7.84
N SER A 77 3.03 -5.12 -7.82
CA SER A 77 3.19 -4.17 -8.91
C SER A 77 3.41 -2.77 -8.33
N PRO A 78 3.69 -1.73 -9.12
CA PRO A 78 3.98 -0.40 -8.58
C PRO A 78 2.88 0.19 -7.70
N ASP A 79 1.62 -0.19 -7.91
CA ASP A 79 0.47 0.34 -7.17
C ASP A 79 -0.23 -0.69 -6.28
N THR A 80 0.25 -1.94 -6.23
CA THR A 80 -0.46 -3.04 -5.59
C THR A 80 0.44 -3.79 -4.62
N LEU A 81 -0.08 -3.99 -3.41
CA LEU A 81 0.51 -4.82 -2.37
C LEU A 81 -0.37 -6.06 -2.17
N THR A 82 0.25 -7.19 -1.85
CA THR A 82 -0.46 -8.44 -1.58
C THR A 82 0.17 -9.17 -0.40
N GLY A 83 -0.62 -9.96 0.29
CA GLY A 83 -0.16 -10.73 1.43
C GLY A 83 -1.28 -11.23 2.30
N THR A 84 -1.09 -11.16 3.61
CA THR A 84 -2.05 -11.63 4.61
C THR A 84 -2.44 -10.51 5.58
N ALA A 85 -3.65 -10.62 6.13
CA ALA A 85 -4.13 -9.76 7.20
C ALA A 85 -4.69 -10.65 8.32
N PHE A 86 -4.17 -10.47 9.52
CA PHE A 86 -4.60 -11.21 10.71
C PHE A 86 -5.49 -10.34 11.59
N ASP A 87 -6.70 -10.82 11.83
CA ASP A 87 -7.66 -10.22 12.77
C ASP A 87 -7.52 -10.92 14.12
N ALA A 88 -6.85 -10.28 15.07
CA ALA A 88 -6.58 -10.86 16.37
C ALA A 88 -7.86 -11.09 17.20
N LYS A 89 -8.87 -10.24 17.05
CA LYS A 89 -10.13 -10.33 17.79
C LYS A 89 -10.93 -11.60 17.40
N ARG A 90 -10.92 -11.92 16.08
CA ARG A 90 -11.66 -13.05 15.53
C ARG A 90 -10.78 -14.27 15.27
N GLU A 91 -9.46 -14.15 15.52
CA GLU A 91 -8.46 -15.17 15.23
C GLU A 91 -8.58 -15.72 13.80
N ARG A 92 -8.69 -14.80 12.83
CA ARG A 92 -8.88 -15.14 11.43
C ARG A 92 -7.82 -14.47 10.57
N THR A 93 -7.27 -15.25 9.64
CA THR A 93 -6.33 -14.75 8.62
C THR A 93 -7.04 -14.65 7.29
N TYR A 94 -6.88 -13.49 6.64
CA TYR A 94 -7.34 -13.21 5.29
C TYR A 94 -6.15 -13.17 4.35
N SER A 95 -6.33 -13.60 3.11
CA SER A 95 -5.46 -13.13 2.04
C SER A 95 -5.96 -11.74 1.63
N ILE A 96 -5.03 -10.82 1.37
CA ILE A 96 -5.40 -9.42 1.10
C ILE A 96 -4.59 -8.86 -0.07
N THR A 97 -5.28 -8.06 -0.87
CA THR A 97 -4.68 -7.21 -1.89
C THR A 97 -5.06 -5.77 -1.60
N VAL A 98 -4.08 -4.87 -1.64
CA VAL A 98 -4.27 -3.43 -1.43
C VAL A 98 -3.78 -2.70 -2.65
N GLN A 99 -4.69 -2.05 -3.36
CA GLN A 99 -4.36 -1.20 -4.49
C GLN A 99 -4.41 0.27 -4.06
N VAL A 100 -3.31 0.98 -4.26
CA VAL A 100 -3.14 2.37 -3.84
C VAL A 100 -3.23 3.27 -5.06
N SER A 101 -4.11 4.25 -4.99
CA SER A 101 -4.24 5.32 -5.98
C SER A 101 -4.04 6.68 -5.27
N ASP A 102 -3.98 7.79 -6.02
CA ASP A 102 -3.70 9.12 -5.44
C ASP A 102 -4.71 9.52 -4.36
N ASN A 103 -5.99 9.21 -4.55
CA ASN A 103 -7.08 9.61 -3.64
C ASN A 103 -7.96 8.44 -3.20
N SER A 104 -7.50 7.20 -3.35
CA SER A 104 -8.31 6.04 -2.96
C SER A 104 -7.44 4.83 -2.64
N LEU A 105 -8.01 3.95 -1.83
CA LEU A 105 -7.57 2.57 -1.68
C LEU A 105 -8.67 1.64 -2.15
N LEU A 106 -8.27 0.55 -2.75
CA LEU A 106 -9.13 -0.61 -2.97
C LEU A 106 -8.53 -1.80 -2.25
N THR A 107 -9.26 -2.38 -1.31
CA THR A 107 -8.84 -3.60 -0.62
C THR A 107 -9.72 -4.76 -1.03
N ARG A 108 -9.09 -5.92 -1.22
CA ARG A 108 -9.77 -7.19 -1.46
C ARG A 108 -9.29 -8.20 -0.44
N GLY A 109 -10.15 -8.55 0.50
CA GLY A 109 -9.89 -9.58 1.50
C GLY A 109 -10.63 -10.87 1.16
N CYS A 110 -9.94 -12.00 1.29
CA CYS A 110 -10.49 -13.31 0.94
C CYS A 110 -10.26 -14.32 2.05
N ILE A 111 -11.22 -15.23 2.24
CA ILE A 111 -11.12 -16.41 3.11
C ILE A 111 -11.36 -17.67 2.29
N LEU A 112 -11.19 -18.84 2.90
CA LEU A 112 -11.43 -20.17 2.28
C LEU A 112 -10.66 -20.35 0.97
N GLY A 113 -9.35 -20.07 0.98
CA GLY A 113 -8.50 -20.28 -0.19
C GLY A 113 -8.81 -19.35 -1.37
N GLY A 114 -9.40 -18.18 -1.10
CA GLY A 114 -9.74 -17.20 -2.13
C GLY A 114 -11.16 -17.35 -2.70
N VAL A 115 -11.98 -18.21 -2.13
CA VAL A 115 -13.36 -18.47 -2.62
C VAL A 115 -14.33 -17.38 -2.18
N LEU A 116 -14.21 -16.89 -0.93
CA LEU A 116 -15.05 -15.82 -0.40
C LEU A 116 -14.23 -14.54 -0.29
N CYS A 117 -14.55 -13.56 -1.12
CA CYS A 117 -13.83 -12.28 -1.18
C CYS A 117 -14.78 -11.11 -1.00
N ARG A 118 -14.24 -10.04 -0.37
CA ARG A 118 -14.93 -8.76 -0.24
C ARG A 118 -14.03 -7.65 -0.73
N ASN A 119 -14.54 -6.84 -1.63
CA ASN A 119 -13.90 -5.61 -2.10
C ASN A 119 -14.43 -4.42 -1.30
N VAL A 120 -13.52 -3.57 -0.85
CA VAL A 120 -13.85 -2.34 -0.11
C VAL A 120 -13.07 -1.18 -0.70
N ARG A 121 -13.78 -0.08 -0.93
CA ARG A 121 -13.16 1.19 -1.34
C ARG A 121 -13.04 2.11 -0.14
N TRP A 122 -11.94 2.88 -0.15
CA TRP A 122 -11.60 3.82 0.89
C TRP A 122 -11.21 5.15 0.26
N ARG A 123 -11.57 6.23 0.93
CA ARG A 123 -11.14 7.58 0.57
C ARG A 123 -10.38 8.21 1.73
N PRO A 124 -9.49 9.17 1.48
CA PRO A 124 -8.81 9.86 2.57
C PRO A 124 -9.84 10.48 3.52
N ALA A 125 -9.65 10.27 4.82
CA ALA A 125 -10.43 10.92 5.86
C ALA A 125 -9.78 12.26 6.17
N ARG A 126 -10.57 13.31 6.04
CA ARG A 126 -10.15 14.68 6.32
C ARG A 126 -10.85 15.21 7.57
#